data_b37e9952f96b4405fbd5e75ca7c7d40d
#
_entry.id   b37e9952f96b4405fbd5e75ca7c7d40d
#
_cell.length_a   1.000
_cell.length_b   1.000
_cell.length_c   1.000
_cell.angle_alpha   90.00
_cell.angle_beta   90.00
_cell.angle_gamma   90.00
#
_symmetry.space_group_name_H-M   'P 1'
#
loop_
_entity.id
_entity.type
_entity.pdbx_description
1 polymer ?
#
loop_
_entity_poly.entity_id
_entity_poly.type
_entity_poly.pdbx_seq_one_letter_code
_entity_poly.pdbx_strand_id
1 'polypeptide(L)'
;MISLQSGAKPLIITNLRYYNWKQAPAEQEYDTTTDIVRLPTADQQKRGLVVSITADDFAAGDTVHYLSNHGIEGYFEAHKAPSIIKEVEGKKSFSFDGHQVFQSNFSLPATLLDNAPYTLEAWILNDSIAENECVADFTTSHDELEKIMLFSGTEPRCGVINHYGWYEDAGYKDMKELTGKWQHIYICFDGRMEQVYINGKLISEKDIQLLIKPSQYVTLGRNAERNWPFTGYLHSLKLWDEYIPIKK
;
A
#
# COMPACT_ATOMS: atom_id res chain seq x y z
N MET A 1 -18.18 14.25 35.54
CA MET A 1 -18.43 15.72 35.58
C MET A 1 -17.07 16.39 35.66
N ILE A 2 -16.58 16.95 34.56
CA ILE A 2 -15.30 17.65 34.52
C ILE A 2 -15.59 19.13 34.75
N SER A 3 -15.11 19.68 35.85
CA SER A 3 -15.27 21.10 36.20
C SER A 3 -14.17 21.90 35.47
N LEU A 4 -14.58 22.77 34.56
CA LEU A 4 -13.69 23.73 33.92
C LEU A 4 -13.56 24.99 34.80
N GLN A 5 -12.33 25.32 35.20
CA GLN A 5 -12.04 26.58 35.89
C GLN A 5 -12.25 27.79 34.94
N SER A 6 -12.87 28.83 35.46
CA SER A 6 -13.14 30.07 34.73
C SER A 6 -11.84 30.80 34.41
N GLY A 7 -11.55 31.00 33.13
CA GLY A 7 -10.41 31.80 32.63
C GLY A 7 -9.58 31.17 31.51
N ALA A 8 -9.78 29.91 31.20
CA ALA A 8 -9.12 29.27 30.06
C ALA A 8 -9.91 29.53 28.75
N LYS A 9 -9.20 29.86 27.66
CA LYS A 9 -9.79 29.90 26.33
C LYS A 9 -10.44 28.54 26.02
N PRO A 10 -11.62 28.51 25.39
CA PRO A 10 -12.28 27.26 25.08
C PRO A 10 -11.37 26.42 24.19
N LEU A 11 -11.09 25.19 24.63
CA LEU A 11 -10.42 24.19 23.82
C LEU A 11 -11.43 23.67 22.79
N ILE A 12 -11.27 24.04 21.54
CA ILE A 12 -12.10 23.50 20.46
C ILE A 12 -11.52 22.13 20.09
N ILE A 13 -12.12 21.07 20.63
CA ILE A 13 -11.82 19.70 20.22
C ILE A 13 -12.65 19.39 18.98
N THR A 14 -12.04 19.48 17.81
CA THR A 14 -12.74 19.33 16.51
C THR A 14 -12.95 17.87 16.10
N ASN A 15 -12.41 16.88 16.81
CA ASN A 15 -12.54 15.46 16.45
C ASN A 15 -12.61 14.55 17.68
N LEU A 16 -13.55 14.77 18.59
CA LEU A 16 -13.84 13.78 19.61
C LEU A 16 -14.80 12.72 19.03
N ARG A 17 -14.27 11.59 18.55
CA ARG A 17 -15.11 10.43 18.19
C ARG A 17 -15.35 9.63 19.47
N TYR A 18 -16.60 9.69 19.98
CA TYR A 18 -17.04 8.86 21.09
C TYR A 18 -17.45 7.48 20.55
N TYR A 19 -16.68 6.45 20.83
CA TYR A 19 -17.07 5.08 20.53
C TYR A 19 -17.81 4.47 21.71
N ASN A 20 -19.08 4.14 21.51
CA ASN A 20 -19.85 3.40 22.47
C ASN A 20 -19.54 1.90 22.32
N TRP A 21 -18.56 1.41 23.07
CA TRP A 21 -18.12 0.02 23.07
C TRP A 21 -19.22 -1.01 23.41
N LYS A 22 -20.39 -0.57 23.90
CA LYS A 22 -21.54 -1.43 24.21
C LYS A 22 -22.40 -1.74 22.98
N GLN A 23 -22.15 -1.10 21.83
CA GLN A 23 -22.80 -1.39 20.55
C GLN A 23 -21.74 -1.90 19.57
N ALA A 24 -21.24 -3.11 19.85
CA ALA A 24 -20.60 -3.86 18.77
C ALA A 24 -21.64 -4.03 17.65
N PRO A 25 -21.29 -3.78 16.37
CA PRO A 25 -22.19 -4.11 15.27
C PRO A 25 -22.56 -5.58 15.42
N ALA A 26 -23.85 -5.89 15.28
CA ALA A 26 -24.28 -7.28 15.18
C ALA A 26 -23.47 -7.97 14.09
N GLU A 27 -23.04 -9.22 14.33
CA GLU A 27 -22.38 -10.03 13.30
C GLU A 27 -23.21 -9.96 12.02
N GLN A 28 -22.69 -9.23 11.02
CA GLN A 28 -23.27 -9.23 9.69
C GLN A 28 -22.86 -10.53 9.04
N GLU A 29 -23.83 -11.40 8.77
CA GLU A 29 -23.64 -12.51 7.84
C GLU A 29 -23.23 -11.93 6.49
N TYR A 30 -22.00 -12.19 6.06
CA TYR A 30 -21.49 -11.79 4.77
C TYR A 30 -22.01 -12.74 3.71
N ASP A 31 -22.86 -12.22 2.83
CA ASP A 31 -23.25 -12.96 1.61
C ASP A 31 -22.05 -12.96 0.64
N THR A 32 -21.39 -14.10 0.53
CA THR A 32 -20.15 -14.29 -0.23
C THR A 32 -20.36 -14.41 -1.75
N THR A 33 -21.56 -14.22 -2.28
CA THR A 33 -21.87 -14.62 -3.66
C THR A 33 -21.83 -13.52 -4.71
N THR A 34 -21.72 -12.22 -4.37
CA THR A 34 -21.76 -11.13 -5.37
C THR A 34 -21.03 -9.84 -4.98
N ASP A 35 -19.89 -9.89 -4.36
CA ASP A 35 -19.12 -8.65 -4.10
C ASP A 35 -18.48 -8.14 -5.40
N ILE A 36 -19.23 -7.33 -6.15
CA ILE A 36 -18.65 -6.51 -7.22
C ILE A 36 -17.86 -5.40 -6.55
N VAL A 37 -16.54 -5.52 -6.58
CA VAL A 37 -15.63 -4.46 -6.15
C VAL A 37 -15.87 -3.25 -7.04
N ARG A 38 -16.47 -2.19 -6.49
CA ARG A 38 -16.55 -0.90 -7.17
C ARG A 38 -15.31 -0.10 -6.83
N LEU A 39 -14.44 0.05 -7.81
CA LEU A 39 -13.31 0.97 -7.71
C LEU A 39 -13.80 2.41 -7.40
N PRO A 40 -12.98 3.22 -6.72
CA PRO A 40 -13.26 4.61 -6.46
C PRO A 40 -13.63 5.36 -7.74
N THR A 41 -14.51 6.35 -7.65
CA THR A 41 -14.84 7.21 -8.79
C THR A 41 -13.61 8.01 -9.23
N ALA A 42 -13.58 8.46 -10.50
CA ALA A 42 -12.47 9.23 -11.06
C ALA A 42 -12.12 10.49 -10.25
N ASP A 43 -13.12 11.14 -9.60
CA ASP A 43 -12.88 12.30 -8.74
C ASP A 43 -12.28 11.93 -7.38
N GLN A 44 -12.65 10.77 -6.83
CA GLN A 44 -12.02 10.22 -5.63
C GLN A 44 -10.59 9.75 -5.90
N GLN A 45 -10.31 9.29 -7.12
CA GLN A 45 -8.98 8.85 -7.52
C GLN A 45 -7.96 9.99 -7.62
N LYS A 46 -8.39 11.25 -7.75
CA LYS A 46 -7.49 12.42 -7.85
C LYS A 46 -7.22 13.11 -6.52
N ARG A 47 -8.13 12.98 -5.53
CA ARG A 47 -7.90 13.57 -4.20
C ARG A 47 -6.96 12.70 -3.40
N GLY A 48 -6.01 13.34 -2.73
CA GLY A 48 -5.07 12.65 -1.86
C GLY A 48 -4.13 11.66 -2.55
N LEU A 49 -4.06 11.64 -3.90
CA LEU A 49 -3.19 10.75 -4.63
C LEU A 49 -1.73 11.20 -4.50
N VAL A 50 -0.93 10.43 -3.79
CA VAL A 50 0.48 10.73 -3.50
C VAL A 50 1.40 10.05 -4.49
N VAL A 51 1.21 8.75 -4.71
CA VAL A 51 1.96 7.99 -5.70
C VAL A 51 1.00 7.44 -6.75
N SER A 52 1.38 7.56 -8.02
CA SER A 52 0.68 6.90 -9.11
C SER A 52 1.64 6.67 -10.27
N ILE A 53 1.96 5.41 -10.51
CA ILE A 53 2.79 4.96 -11.62
C ILE A 53 2.06 3.88 -12.41
N THR A 54 2.29 3.83 -13.72
CA THR A 54 1.74 2.79 -14.59
C THR A 54 2.70 2.46 -15.73
N ALA A 55 2.78 1.19 -16.09
CA ALA A 55 3.53 0.73 -17.24
C ALA A 55 2.86 1.09 -18.58
N ASP A 56 1.61 1.56 -18.54
CA ASP A 56 0.89 2.01 -19.75
C ASP A 56 1.49 3.27 -20.37
N ASP A 57 2.28 4.03 -19.62
CA ASP A 57 3.00 5.21 -20.11
C ASP A 57 4.11 4.88 -21.13
N PHE A 58 4.45 3.60 -21.27
CA PHE A 58 5.59 3.13 -22.04
C PHE A 58 5.17 2.16 -23.16
N ALA A 59 6.04 1.96 -24.15
CA ALA A 59 5.90 0.89 -25.13
C ALA A 59 6.56 -0.41 -24.64
N ALA A 60 6.03 -1.55 -25.07
CA ALA A 60 6.66 -2.84 -24.79
C ALA A 60 8.09 -2.86 -25.39
N GLY A 61 9.06 -3.29 -24.61
CA GLY A 61 10.48 -3.29 -24.95
C GLY A 61 11.25 -2.05 -24.53
N ASP A 62 10.58 -0.99 -24.07
CA ASP A 62 11.27 0.20 -23.55
C ASP A 62 12.14 -0.14 -22.34
N THR A 63 13.31 0.49 -22.31
CA THR A 63 14.19 0.49 -21.12
C THR A 63 13.90 1.75 -20.29
N VAL A 64 13.41 1.54 -19.08
CA VAL A 64 12.90 2.61 -18.24
C VAL A 64 13.92 2.98 -17.18
N HIS A 65 14.42 4.21 -17.27
CA HIS A 65 15.31 4.84 -16.28
C HIS A 65 14.56 5.78 -15.35
N TYR A 66 13.46 6.34 -15.79
CA TYR A 66 12.64 7.30 -15.04
C TYR A 66 11.16 6.95 -15.16
N LEU A 67 10.45 7.02 -14.04
CA LEU A 67 9.00 6.86 -13.96
C LEU A 67 8.38 8.17 -13.50
N SER A 68 7.53 8.77 -14.32
CA SER A 68 6.74 9.93 -13.89
C SER A 68 5.77 9.52 -12.78
N ASN A 69 5.71 10.30 -11.72
CA ASN A 69 4.66 10.16 -10.72
C ASN A 69 3.46 11.02 -11.13
N HIS A 70 2.30 10.41 -11.33
CA HIS A 70 1.05 11.12 -11.62
C HIS A 70 0.26 11.52 -10.37
N GLY A 71 0.82 11.27 -9.18
CA GLY A 71 0.31 11.72 -7.89
C GLY A 71 0.77 13.14 -7.57
N ILE A 72 1.51 13.31 -6.47
CA ILE A 72 2.20 14.58 -6.19
C ILE A 72 3.34 14.79 -7.20
N GLU A 73 3.80 16.02 -7.35
CA GLU A 73 4.91 16.34 -8.26
C GLU A 73 6.17 15.52 -7.93
N GLY A 74 6.77 14.90 -8.94
CA GLY A 74 8.01 14.15 -8.81
C GLY A 74 8.12 12.97 -9.78
N TYR A 75 9.19 12.22 -9.61
CA TYR A 75 9.50 11.04 -10.41
C TYR A 75 10.27 10.01 -9.59
N PHE A 76 10.40 8.81 -10.15
CA PHE A 76 11.30 7.77 -9.66
C PHE A 76 12.42 7.57 -10.66
N GLU A 77 13.64 7.42 -10.18
CA GLU A 77 14.84 7.16 -10.98
C GLU A 77 15.38 5.76 -10.67
N ALA A 78 15.85 5.06 -11.70
CA ALA A 78 16.53 3.79 -11.57
C ALA A 78 17.88 4.00 -10.85
N HIS A 79 17.97 3.51 -9.60
CA HIS A 79 19.15 3.70 -8.75
C HIS A 79 20.22 2.61 -8.98
N LYS A 80 19.85 1.46 -9.55
CA LYS A 80 20.77 0.38 -9.90
C LYS A 80 20.62 -0.01 -11.37
N ALA A 81 19.66 -0.87 -11.66
CA ALA A 81 19.37 -1.30 -13.02
C ALA A 81 18.03 -0.71 -13.49
N PRO A 82 17.91 -0.28 -14.75
CA PRO A 82 16.62 0.09 -15.31
C PRO A 82 15.71 -1.13 -15.42
N SER A 83 14.41 -0.88 -15.51
CA SER A 83 13.44 -1.92 -15.83
C SER A 83 13.18 -1.97 -17.33
N ILE A 84 12.80 -3.14 -17.81
CA ILE A 84 12.33 -3.33 -19.20
C ILE A 84 10.82 -3.51 -19.15
N ILE A 85 10.10 -2.81 -20.02
CA ILE A 85 8.66 -3.02 -20.17
C ILE A 85 8.41 -4.32 -20.91
N LYS A 86 7.70 -5.21 -20.25
CA LYS A 86 7.22 -6.47 -20.84
C LYS A 86 5.70 -6.48 -20.93
N GLU A 87 5.18 -7.11 -21.95
CA GLU A 87 3.77 -7.45 -22.01
C GLU A 87 3.57 -8.88 -21.51
N VAL A 88 2.85 -9.02 -20.40
CA VAL A 88 2.60 -10.30 -19.73
C VAL A 88 1.10 -10.47 -19.55
N GLU A 89 0.53 -11.50 -20.15
CA GLU A 89 -0.92 -11.79 -20.11
C GLU A 89 -1.79 -10.56 -20.47
N GLY A 90 -1.37 -9.81 -21.52
CA GLY A 90 -2.08 -8.64 -22.03
C GLY A 90 -1.94 -7.37 -21.20
N LYS A 91 -1.04 -7.35 -20.19
CA LYS A 91 -0.70 -6.15 -19.43
C LYS A 91 0.75 -5.75 -19.65
N LYS A 92 1.00 -4.48 -19.97
CA LYS A 92 2.34 -3.90 -19.89
C LYS A 92 2.77 -3.86 -18.43
N SER A 93 4.05 -4.10 -18.18
CA SER A 93 4.58 -4.18 -16.82
C SER A 93 6.05 -3.85 -16.76
N PHE A 94 6.46 -3.25 -15.66
CA PHE A 94 7.85 -3.13 -15.26
C PHE A 94 8.34 -4.51 -14.83
N SER A 95 9.42 -5.00 -15.45
CA SER A 95 10.03 -6.30 -15.12
C SER A 95 11.08 -6.14 -14.03
N PHE A 96 10.93 -6.88 -12.96
CA PHE A 96 11.88 -6.96 -11.84
C PHE A 96 12.48 -8.35 -11.78
N ASP A 97 13.82 -8.45 -11.76
CA ASP A 97 14.58 -9.68 -11.60
C ASP A 97 15.44 -9.68 -10.32
N GLY A 98 15.12 -8.75 -9.40
CA GLY A 98 15.84 -8.55 -8.15
C GLY A 98 16.97 -7.51 -8.22
N HIS A 99 17.30 -6.98 -9.40
CA HIS A 99 18.34 -5.96 -9.59
C HIS A 99 17.79 -4.55 -9.76
N GLN A 100 16.54 -4.42 -10.17
CA GLN A 100 15.88 -3.14 -10.39
C GLN A 100 15.50 -2.50 -9.05
N VAL A 101 15.93 -1.26 -8.88
CA VAL A 101 15.55 -0.42 -7.75
C VAL A 101 15.27 0.96 -8.27
N PHE A 102 14.08 1.47 -8.04
CA PHE A 102 13.75 2.86 -8.33
C PHE A 102 13.62 3.63 -7.02
N GLN A 103 14.08 4.85 -7.02
CA GLN A 103 14.03 5.76 -5.88
C GLN A 103 13.33 7.05 -6.29
N SER A 104 12.41 7.53 -5.46
CA SER A 104 11.74 8.80 -5.73
C SER A 104 12.65 10.00 -5.44
N ASN A 105 12.41 11.11 -6.14
CA ASN A 105 12.99 12.41 -5.83
C ASN A 105 12.13 13.23 -4.86
N PHE A 106 11.15 12.60 -4.23
CA PHE A 106 10.24 13.18 -3.24
C PHE A 106 10.11 12.30 -2.02
N SER A 107 9.70 12.89 -0.91
CA SER A 107 9.35 12.20 0.34
C SER A 107 7.84 12.10 0.51
N LEU A 108 7.39 11.24 1.44
CA LEU A 108 5.98 11.19 1.81
C LEU A 108 5.53 12.54 2.39
N PRO A 109 4.32 13.01 2.05
CA PRO A 109 3.75 14.21 2.66
C PRO A 109 3.40 13.97 4.13
N ALA A 110 3.34 15.05 4.89
CA ALA A 110 3.00 15.01 6.32
C ALA A 110 1.64 14.37 6.61
N THR A 111 0.74 14.35 5.63
CA THR A 111 -0.59 13.73 5.72
C THR A 111 -0.55 12.20 5.85
N LEU A 112 0.58 11.56 5.52
CA LEU A 112 0.79 10.12 5.66
C LEU A 112 1.64 9.73 6.89
N LEU A 113 1.99 10.69 7.74
CA LEU A 113 2.82 10.41 8.91
C LEU A 113 1.99 9.99 10.12
N ASP A 114 2.68 9.47 11.13
CA ASP A 114 2.10 8.92 12.36
C ASP A 114 1.12 7.77 12.08
N ASN A 115 -0.09 7.85 12.59
CA ASN A 115 -1.15 6.84 12.41
C ASN A 115 -2.19 7.31 11.38
N ALA A 116 -1.75 7.99 10.32
CA ALA A 116 -2.63 8.56 9.32
C ALA A 116 -3.30 7.47 8.46
N PRO A 117 -4.55 7.69 8.03
CA PRO A 117 -5.21 6.78 7.10
C PRO A 117 -4.53 6.80 5.74
N TYR A 118 -4.58 5.66 5.05
CA TYR A 118 -4.07 5.54 3.69
C TYR A 118 -4.83 4.49 2.87
N THR A 119 -4.63 4.53 1.57
CA THR A 119 -5.08 3.48 0.64
C THR A 119 -3.98 3.20 -0.35
N LEU A 120 -3.71 1.91 -0.58
CA LEU A 120 -2.72 1.43 -1.53
C LEU A 120 -3.39 0.47 -2.52
N GLU A 121 -3.12 0.67 -3.81
CA GLU A 121 -3.59 -0.19 -4.90
C GLU A 121 -2.41 -0.60 -5.77
N ALA A 122 -2.32 -1.89 -6.11
CA ALA A 122 -1.29 -2.38 -7.01
C ALA A 122 -1.80 -3.53 -7.88
N TRP A 123 -1.23 -3.64 -9.08
CA TRP A 123 -1.34 -4.82 -9.94
C TRP A 123 0.04 -5.44 -10.09
N ILE A 124 0.20 -6.64 -9.54
CA ILE A 124 1.48 -7.38 -9.57
C ILE A 124 1.28 -8.81 -10.08
N LEU A 125 2.36 -9.38 -10.61
CA LEU A 125 2.46 -10.81 -10.90
C LEU A 125 3.85 -11.30 -10.47
N ASN A 126 3.88 -12.29 -9.59
CA ASN A 126 5.09 -13.03 -9.26
C ASN A 126 5.05 -14.41 -9.95
N ASP A 127 6.06 -14.73 -10.74
CA ASP A 127 6.19 -16.08 -11.33
C ASP A 127 6.56 -17.12 -10.26
N SER A 128 7.33 -16.69 -9.27
CA SER A 128 7.64 -17.44 -8.06
C SER A 128 7.70 -16.46 -6.89
N ILE A 129 7.18 -16.86 -5.74
CA ILE A 129 7.21 -16.04 -4.54
C ILE A 129 8.35 -16.53 -3.66
N ALA A 130 9.39 -15.71 -3.53
CA ALA A 130 10.52 -15.98 -2.67
C ALA A 130 10.32 -15.43 -1.26
N GLU A 131 11.24 -15.73 -0.37
CA GLU A 131 11.24 -15.18 0.98
C GLU A 131 11.62 -13.69 0.94
N ASN A 132 10.84 -12.86 1.64
CA ASN A 132 11.13 -11.44 1.84
C ASN A 132 11.25 -10.62 0.54
N GLU A 133 10.21 -10.55 -0.26
CA GLU A 133 10.15 -9.69 -1.44
C GLU A 133 9.35 -8.40 -1.15
N CYS A 134 9.94 -7.25 -1.44
CA CYS A 134 9.31 -5.95 -1.26
C CYS A 134 9.06 -5.27 -2.61
N VAL A 135 7.80 -5.05 -2.94
CA VAL A 135 7.37 -4.35 -4.17
C VAL A 135 7.60 -2.85 -4.06
N ALA A 136 7.21 -2.27 -2.93
CA ALA A 136 7.36 -0.85 -2.64
C ALA A 136 7.57 -0.63 -1.14
N ASP A 137 8.51 0.24 -0.80
CA ASP A 137 8.76 0.72 0.56
C ASP A 137 8.62 2.25 0.57
N PHE A 138 7.61 2.73 1.26
CA PHE A 138 7.27 4.14 1.31
C PHE A 138 7.97 4.88 2.44
N THR A 139 8.68 4.14 3.31
CA THR A 139 9.39 4.70 4.44
C THR A 139 10.78 4.10 4.54
N THR A 140 11.77 4.92 4.91
CA THR A 140 13.17 4.50 5.09
C THR A 140 13.54 4.26 6.55
N SER A 141 12.54 4.11 7.44
CA SER A 141 12.77 3.89 8.86
C SER A 141 13.20 2.46 9.17
N HIS A 142 14.05 2.31 10.20
CA HIS A 142 14.49 1.01 10.72
C HIS A 142 13.47 0.35 11.64
N ASP A 143 12.50 1.10 12.14
CA ASP A 143 11.51 0.59 13.10
C ASP A 143 10.29 0.03 12.36
N GLU A 144 9.76 -1.07 12.85
CA GLU A 144 8.76 -1.87 12.14
C GLU A 144 7.36 -1.25 12.16
N LEU A 145 7.05 -0.44 13.17
CA LEU A 145 5.79 0.32 13.22
C LEU A 145 5.80 1.57 12.34
N GLU A 146 6.96 1.96 11.82
CA GLU A 146 7.18 3.20 11.10
C GLU A 146 7.10 3.05 9.58
N LYS A 147 6.39 2.01 9.08
CA LYS A 147 6.40 1.67 7.65
C LYS A 147 5.01 1.62 7.02
N ILE A 148 4.94 2.13 5.80
CA ILE A 148 3.97 1.70 4.80
C ILE A 148 4.76 0.96 3.73
N MET A 149 4.50 -0.33 3.54
CA MET A 149 5.23 -1.15 2.62
C MET A 149 4.30 -2.16 1.95
N LEU A 150 4.40 -2.30 0.63
CA LEU A 150 3.79 -3.41 -0.09
C LEU A 150 4.78 -4.56 -0.17
N PHE A 151 4.47 -5.61 0.54
CA PHE A 151 5.23 -6.83 0.56
C PHE A 151 4.56 -7.90 -0.31
N SER A 152 5.32 -8.62 -1.11
CA SER A 152 4.84 -9.73 -1.92
C SER A 152 5.86 -10.87 -1.88
N GLY A 153 6.07 -11.42 -0.68
CA GLY A 153 7.02 -12.48 -0.42
C GLY A 153 6.57 -13.34 0.74
N THR A 154 7.23 -14.47 0.99
CA THR A 154 6.88 -15.30 2.15
C THR A 154 7.44 -14.73 3.42
N GLU A 155 6.57 -14.54 4.39
CA GLU A 155 6.95 -14.20 5.75
C GLU A 155 6.18 -15.14 6.72
N PRO A 156 6.87 -15.80 7.65
CA PRO A 156 6.25 -16.85 8.49
C PRO A 156 5.05 -16.40 9.32
N ARG A 157 4.98 -15.12 9.68
CA ARG A 157 3.93 -14.58 10.56
C ARG A 157 2.70 -14.07 9.80
N CYS A 158 2.91 -13.39 8.67
CA CYS A 158 1.86 -12.66 7.98
C CYS A 158 1.55 -13.17 6.57
N GLY A 159 2.40 -14.02 6.00
CA GLY A 159 2.15 -14.61 4.67
C GLY A 159 2.71 -13.78 3.53
N VAL A 160 1.95 -13.62 2.43
CA VAL A 160 2.51 -13.26 1.13
C VAL A 160 2.30 -11.79 0.76
N ILE A 161 1.12 -11.26 0.98
CA ILE A 161 0.76 -9.89 0.60
C ILE A 161 0.31 -9.15 1.84
N ASN A 162 1.03 -8.10 2.19
CA ASN A 162 0.72 -7.30 3.37
C ASN A 162 1.45 -5.97 3.34
N HIS A 163 1.09 -5.07 4.27
CA HIS A 163 2.05 -4.13 4.77
C HIS A 163 2.94 -4.85 5.81
N TYR A 164 4.15 -4.41 5.98
CA TYR A 164 5.08 -5.03 6.92
C TYR A 164 5.23 -4.20 8.18
N GLY A 165 4.99 -4.84 9.32
CA GLY A 165 5.29 -4.33 10.63
C GLY A 165 5.36 -5.50 11.60
N TRP A 166 6.40 -5.66 12.37
CA TRP A 166 6.78 -6.87 13.13
C TRP A 166 5.65 -7.55 13.92
N TYR A 167 4.73 -6.78 14.50
CA TYR A 167 3.56 -7.31 15.22
C TYR A 167 2.24 -6.88 14.57
N GLU A 168 2.32 -5.99 13.60
CA GLU A 168 1.17 -5.31 13.01
C GLU A 168 0.88 -5.76 11.57
N ASP A 169 1.54 -6.86 11.15
CA ASP A 169 1.32 -7.40 9.81
C ASP A 169 -0.13 -7.81 9.59
N ALA A 170 -0.73 -7.30 8.53
CA ALA A 170 -1.98 -7.77 8.01
C ALA A 170 -1.74 -8.40 6.64
N GLY A 171 -2.05 -9.69 6.47
CA GLY A 171 -1.69 -10.34 5.24
C GLY A 171 -2.37 -11.67 4.97
N TYR A 172 -2.12 -12.19 3.75
CA TYR A 172 -2.66 -13.42 3.23
C TYR A 172 -1.64 -14.55 3.25
N LYS A 173 -2.02 -15.72 3.75
CA LYS A 173 -1.08 -16.83 4.02
C LYS A 173 -1.00 -17.89 2.91
N ASP A 174 -1.98 -18.00 2.02
CA ASP A 174 -1.98 -19.04 0.98
C ASP A 174 -1.26 -18.60 -0.28
N MET A 175 -0.05 -19.11 -0.47
CA MET A 175 0.83 -18.73 -1.57
C MET A 175 0.48 -19.35 -2.92
N LYS A 176 -0.09 -20.55 -2.93
CA LYS A 176 -0.26 -21.33 -4.15
C LYS A 176 -1.24 -20.69 -5.13
N GLU A 177 -2.20 -19.94 -4.63
CA GLU A 177 -3.20 -19.29 -5.46
C GLU A 177 -2.70 -18.00 -6.11
N LEU A 178 -1.57 -17.42 -5.62
CA LEU A 178 -1.08 -16.11 -6.03
C LEU A 178 0.03 -16.18 -7.10
N THR A 179 0.78 -17.27 -7.13
CA THR A 179 1.92 -17.43 -8.04
C THR A 179 1.49 -17.58 -9.50
N GLY A 180 2.20 -16.88 -10.40
CA GLY A 180 2.01 -16.98 -11.85
C GLY A 180 0.68 -16.39 -12.36
N LYS A 181 0.05 -15.51 -11.61
CA LYS A 181 -1.21 -14.84 -11.98
C LYS A 181 -1.17 -13.38 -11.58
N TRP A 182 -1.82 -12.55 -12.37
CA TRP A 182 -2.06 -11.15 -11.98
C TRP A 182 -2.90 -11.08 -10.72
N GLN A 183 -2.40 -10.30 -9.76
CA GLN A 183 -3.10 -9.98 -8.52
C GLN A 183 -3.42 -8.50 -8.48
N HIS A 184 -4.69 -8.16 -8.30
CA HIS A 184 -5.14 -6.83 -7.92
C HIS A 184 -5.15 -6.74 -6.41
N ILE A 185 -4.26 -5.96 -5.86
CA ILE A 185 -4.09 -5.76 -4.42
C ILE A 185 -4.68 -4.41 -4.06
N TYR A 186 -5.45 -4.39 -2.99
CA TYR A 186 -6.01 -3.18 -2.42
C TYR A 186 -5.90 -3.25 -0.91
N ILE A 187 -5.17 -2.33 -0.33
CA ILE A 187 -5.00 -2.21 1.13
C ILE A 187 -5.55 -0.85 1.54
N CYS A 188 -6.42 -0.82 2.53
CA CYS A 188 -6.92 0.43 3.08
C CYS A 188 -6.90 0.41 4.60
N PHE A 189 -6.48 1.53 5.18
CA PHE A 189 -6.31 1.75 6.61
C PHE A 189 -7.03 3.04 7.00
N ASP A 190 -7.89 2.98 8.00
CA ASP A 190 -8.70 4.12 8.46
C ASP A 190 -8.10 4.88 9.65
N GLY A 191 -6.87 4.53 10.06
CA GLY A 191 -6.19 4.99 11.27
C GLY A 191 -6.37 4.01 12.44
N ARG A 192 -7.06 2.88 12.23
CA ARG A 192 -7.25 1.82 13.21
C ARG A 192 -7.35 0.44 12.57
N MET A 193 -8.26 0.27 11.61
CA MET A 193 -8.49 -1.01 10.93
C MET A 193 -7.79 -1.01 9.58
N GLU A 194 -6.93 -1.99 9.37
CA GLU A 194 -6.37 -2.26 8.06
C GLU A 194 -7.09 -3.44 7.41
N GLN A 195 -7.51 -3.25 6.17
CA GLN A 195 -8.17 -4.26 5.36
C GLN A 195 -7.33 -4.55 4.11
N VAL A 196 -7.05 -5.82 3.86
CA VAL A 196 -6.32 -6.29 2.69
C VAL A 196 -7.26 -7.07 1.79
N TYR A 197 -7.37 -6.63 0.55
CA TYR A 197 -8.16 -7.28 -0.49
C TYR A 197 -7.25 -7.78 -1.60
N ILE A 198 -7.52 -8.99 -2.10
CA ILE A 198 -6.88 -9.53 -3.30
C ILE A 198 -7.98 -9.92 -4.29
N ASN A 199 -7.89 -9.39 -5.51
CA ASN A 199 -8.86 -9.62 -6.58
C ASN A 199 -10.31 -9.35 -6.12
N GLY A 200 -10.47 -8.28 -5.30
CA GLY A 200 -11.74 -7.83 -4.78
C GLY A 200 -12.29 -8.59 -3.57
N LYS A 201 -11.64 -9.64 -3.14
CA LYS A 201 -12.05 -10.40 -1.95
C LYS A 201 -11.29 -9.90 -0.73
N LEU A 202 -12.01 -9.55 0.35
CA LEU A 202 -11.41 -9.28 1.66
C LEU A 202 -10.75 -10.56 2.18
N ILE A 203 -9.45 -10.50 2.44
CA ILE A 203 -8.66 -11.65 2.88
C ILE A 203 -8.05 -11.47 4.27
N SER A 204 -7.92 -10.24 4.71
CA SER A 204 -7.41 -9.92 6.05
C SER A 204 -8.01 -8.61 6.53
N GLU A 205 -8.37 -8.58 7.81
CA GLU A 205 -8.77 -7.38 8.53
C GLU A 205 -8.11 -7.40 9.89
N LYS A 206 -7.43 -6.31 10.28
CA LYS A 206 -6.69 -6.25 11.54
C LYS A 206 -6.75 -4.86 12.15
N ASP A 207 -6.94 -4.80 13.46
CA ASP A 207 -6.73 -3.59 14.26
C ASP A 207 -5.22 -3.40 14.43
N ILE A 208 -4.69 -2.31 13.87
CA ILE A 208 -3.27 -2.00 13.91
C ILE A 208 -3.03 -0.56 14.34
N GLN A 209 -1.84 -0.28 14.83
CA GLN A 209 -1.38 1.07 15.13
C GLN A 209 -0.05 1.31 14.44
N LEU A 210 0.00 2.35 13.62
CA LEU A 210 1.21 2.75 12.89
C LEU A 210 1.83 4.00 13.56
N LEU A 211 3.12 4.17 13.32
CA LEU A 211 3.88 5.35 13.73
C LEU A 211 4.82 5.74 12.57
N ILE A 212 4.22 6.13 11.47
CA ILE A 212 4.96 6.43 10.23
C ILE A 212 5.83 7.65 10.43
N LYS A 213 7.13 7.50 10.21
CA LYS A 213 8.12 8.58 10.30
C LYS A 213 8.41 9.20 8.93
N PRO A 214 8.88 10.45 8.91
CA PRO A 214 9.35 11.06 7.68
C PRO A 214 10.42 10.22 7.00
N SER A 215 10.27 9.99 5.70
CA SER A 215 11.28 9.36 4.86
C SER A 215 11.84 10.38 3.87
N GLN A 216 13.06 10.13 3.37
CA GLN A 216 13.66 11.00 2.37
C GLN A 216 13.19 10.67 0.96
N TYR A 217 12.77 9.43 0.73
CA TYR A 217 12.36 8.91 -0.57
C TYR A 217 11.48 7.66 -0.40
N VAL A 218 10.87 7.25 -1.49
CA VAL A 218 10.14 5.99 -1.66
C VAL A 218 10.98 5.07 -2.55
N THR A 219 11.01 3.77 -2.28
CA THR A 219 11.67 2.78 -3.15
C THR A 219 10.67 1.83 -3.79
N LEU A 220 10.97 1.41 -5.01
CA LEU A 220 10.26 0.34 -5.72
C LEU A 220 11.23 -0.78 -6.06
N GLY A 221 10.75 -2.01 -5.98
CA GLY A 221 11.51 -3.21 -6.31
C GLY A 221 12.44 -3.70 -5.20
N ARG A 222 12.46 -3.00 -4.06
CA ARG A 222 13.29 -3.38 -2.92
C ARG A 222 12.88 -2.64 -1.65
N ASN A 223 13.07 -3.28 -0.50
CA ASN A 223 13.13 -2.58 0.78
C ASN A 223 14.43 -1.76 0.88
N ALA A 224 14.33 -0.52 1.36
CA ALA A 224 15.45 0.41 1.43
C ALA A 224 16.60 -0.08 2.31
N GLU A 225 16.31 -0.84 3.35
CA GLU A 225 17.28 -1.21 4.41
C GLU A 225 17.75 -2.66 4.34
N ARG A 226 16.81 -3.60 4.15
CA ARG A 226 17.09 -5.03 4.36
C ARG A 226 17.41 -5.80 3.08
N ASN A 227 17.48 -5.12 1.94
CA ASN A 227 17.81 -5.76 0.67
C ASN A 227 16.85 -6.92 0.33
N TRP A 228 15.54 -6.69 0.41
CA TRP A 228 14.50 -7.63 0.00
C TRP A 228 14.05 -7.35 -1.44
N PRO A 229 14.74 -7.90 -2.42
CA PRO A 229 14.45 -7.59 -3.82
C PRO A 229 13.14 -8.24 -4.26
N PHE A 230 12.37 -7.48 -5.02
CA PHE A 230 11.19 -8.00 -5.70
C PHE A 230 11.58 -8.69 -7.00
N THR A 231 10.97 -9.86 -7.26
CA THR A 231 11.07 -10.58 -8.53
C THR A 231 9.67 -10.80 -9.10
N GLY A 232 9.41 -10.26 -10.29
CA GLY A 232 8.09 -10.33 -10.92
C GLY A 232 7.79 -9.13 -11.79
N TYR A 233 6.52 -8.82 -11.88
CA TYR A 233 5.99 -7.78 -12.76
C TYR A 233 5.08 -6.84 -11.99
N LEU A 234 5.30 -5.53 -12.16
CA LEU A 234 4.46 -4.46 -11.64
C LEU A 234 3.82 -3.73 -12.81
N HIS A 235 2.48 -3.79 -12.94
CA HIS A 235 1.77 -3.03 -13.95
C HIS A 235 1.49 -1.60 -13.49
N SER A 236 0.98 -1.45 -12.25
CA SER A 236 0.65 -0.15 -11.67
C SER A 236 0.70 -0.17 -10.15
N LEU A 237 0.97 1.01 -9.58
CA LEU A 237 0.95 1.22 -8.13
C LEU A 237 0.39 2.61 -7.84
N LYS A 238 -0.50 2.69 -6.85
CA LYS A 238 -1.06 3.94 -6.35
C LYS A 238 -1.07 3.96 -4.83
N LEU A 239 -0.82 5.12 -4.24
CA LEU A 239 -0.94 5.40 -2.82
C LEU A 239 -1.70 6.71 -2.62
N TRP A 240 -2.72 6.69 -1.78
CA TRP A 240 -3.49 7.86 -1.35
C TRP A 240 -3.27 8.12 0.13
N ASP A 241 -3.29 9.38 0.54
CA ASP A 241 -3.31 9.83 1.94
C ASP A 241 -4.74 9.90 2.52
N GLU A 242 -5.65 9.09 1.97
CA GLU A 242 -7.04 8.98 2.38
C GLU A 242 -7.44 7.51 2.55
N TYR A 243 -8.34 7.25 3.50
CA TYR A 243 -9.04 5.97 3.56
C TYR A 243 -10.14 5.94 2.50
N ILE A 244 -10.00 5.07 1.52
CA ILE A 244 -10.98 4.87 0.45
C ILE A 244 -11.51 3.45 0.56
N PRO A 245 -12.66 3.24 1.23
CA PRO A 245 -13.23 1.90 1.38
C PRO A 245 -13.73 1.35 0.06
N ILE A 246 -13.59 0.05 -0.13
CA ILE A 246 -14.26 -0.66 -1.22
C ILE A 246 -15.78 -0.60 -0.96
N LYS A 247 -16.51 0.01 -1.88
CA LYS A 247 -17.98 0.05 -1.78
C LYS A 247 -18.55 -1.32 -2.16
N LYS A 248 -19.27 -1.90 -1.23
CA LYS A 248 -20.05 -3.12 -1.44
C LYS A 248 -21.21 -2.88 -2.38
#